data_1125ea09294d7d9cb53d477c46069ec4
#
_entry.id   1125ea09294d7d9cb53d477c46069ec4
#
_cell.length_a   1.000
_cell.length_b   1.000
_cell.length_c   1.000
_cell.angle_alpha   90.00
_cell.angle_beta   90.00
_cell.angle_gamma   90.00
#
_symmetry.space_group_name_H-M   'P 1'
#
loop_
_entity.id
_entity.type
_entity.pdbx_description
1 polymer ?
#
loop_
_entity_poly.entity_id
_entity_poly.type
_entity_poly.pdbx_seq_one_letter_code
_entity_poly.pdbx_strand_id
1 'polypeptide(L)'
;MAELSTIARPYAEAAFDIAREKNALPAWSGMLEIVAAVASDARMSEALASPKLGDAEKESLFLSVCGDRLDADARSFVRVLIESDRIGVAREIREIYEKRRNDAEGVARAMIESALPVSDADLKGLVTALERRFGRKVEATVRVNPDLIGGARITVGDTVIDDSVQGKLTAMATQLTA
;
A
#
# COMPACT_ATOMS: atom_id res chain seq x y z
N MET A 1 3.09 12.74 -8.65
CA MET A 1 2.79 11.38 -8.12
C MET A 1 3.04 10.27 -9.14
N ALA A 2 2.64 10.39 -10.42
CA ALA A 2 2.91 9.37 -11.45
C ALA A 2 4.41 9.11 -11.72
N GLU A 3 5.26 10.12 -11.64
CA GLU A 3 6.70 9.97 -11.86
C GLU A 3 7.41 9.13 -10.78
N LEU A 4 7.08 9.35 -9.51
CA LEU A 4 7.67 8.60 -8.39
C LEU A 4 7.33 7.10 -8.46
N SER A 5 6.09 6.77 -8.82
CA SER A 5 5.66 5.39 -9.01
C SER A 5 6.38 4.70 -10.18
N THR A 6 6.71 5.44 -11.23
CA THR A 6 7.47 4.91 -12.37
C THR A 6 8.91 4.56 -11.96
N ILE A 7 9.53 5.41 -11.15
CA ILE A 7 10.88 5.18 -10.62
C ILE A 7 10.89 4.03 -9.60
N ALA A 8 9.88 3.93 -8.75
CA ALA A 8 9.76 2.92 -7.71
C ALA A 8 9.49 1.51 -8.24
N ARG A 9 8.82 1.39 -9.39
CA ARG A 9 8.34 0.11 -9.94
C ARG A 9 9.43 -0.96 -10.09
N PRO A 10 10.58 -0.72 -10.76
CA PRO A 10 11.61 -1.75 -10.94
C PRO A 10 12.16 -2.27 -9.61
N TYR A 11 12.29 -1.40 -8.61
CA TYR A 11 12.75 -1.79 -7.28
C TYR A 11 11.72 -2.64 -6.53
N ALA A 12 10.43 -2.28 -6.63
CA ALA A 12 9.34 -3.07 -6.04
C ALA A 12 9.22 -4.45 -6.69
N GLU A 13 9.42 -4.53 -8.01
CA GLU A 13 9.45 -5.79 -8.75
C GLU A 13 10.60 -6.68 -8.30
N ALA A 14 11.81 -6.13 -8.21
CA ALA A 14 12.97 -6.87 -7.73
C ALA A 14 12.80 -7.37 -6.30
N ALA A 15 12.31 -6.51 -5.39
CA ALA A 15 12.01 -6.90 -4.02
C ALA A 15 10.96 -8.03 -3.94
N PHE A 16 9.92 -7.95 -4.77
CA PHE A 16 8.88 -8.97 -4.86
C PHE A 16 9.41 -10.31 -5.37
N ASP A 17 10.25 -10.30 -6.41
CA ASP A 17 10.81 -11.52 -6.98
C ASP A 17 11.73 -12.22 -5.99
N ILE A 18 12.61 -11.49 -5.29
CA ILE A 18 13.45 -12.02 -4.22
C ILE A 18 12.60 -12.63 -3.09
N ALA A 19 11.58 -11.90 -2.64
CA ALA A 19 10.68 -12.36 -1.59
C ALA A 19 9.91 -13.62 -1.99
N ARG A 20 9.48 -13.71 -3.24
CA ARG A 20 8.76 -14.86 -3.79
C ARG A 20 9.67 -16.10 -3.89
N GLU A 21 10.89 -15.96 -4.41
CA GLU A 21 11.86 -17.05 -4.50
C GLU A 21 12.18 -17.68 -3.14
N LYS A 22 12.22 -16.84 -2.10
CA LYS A 22 12.51 -17.27 -0.71
C LYS A 22 11.25 -17.63 0.09
N ASN A 23 10.05 -17.58 -0.50
CA ASN A 23 8.77 -17.75 0.19
C ASN A 23 8.64 -16.86 1.44
N ALA A 24 9.15 -15.63 1.36
CA ALA A 24 9.26 -14.69 2.47
C ALA A 24 8.43 -13.41 2.24
N LEU A 25 7.35 -13.48 1.45
CA LEU A 25 6.52 -12.31 1.12
C LEU A 25 6.05 -11.51 2.35
N PRO A 26 5.54 -12.16 3.44
CA PRO A 26 5.12 -11.40 4.62
C PRO A 26 6.30 -10.75 5.37
N ALA A 27 7.46 -11.42 5.43
CA ALA A 27 8.64 -10.88 6.08
C ALA A 27 9.17 -9.64 5.34
N TRP A 28 9.23 -9.68 4.01
CA TRP A 28 9.62 -8.55 3.18
C TRP A 28 8.67 -7.37 3.30
N SER A 29 7.36 -7.62 3.45
CA SER A 29 6.36 -6.59 3.74
C SER A 29 6.71 -5.81 5.01
N GLY A 30 7.03 -6.53 6.11
CA GLY A 30 7.44 -5.91 7.36
C GLY A 30 8.76 -5.14 7.25
N MET A 31 9.76 -5.67 6.51
CA MET A 31 11.04 -4.99 6.30
C MET A 31 10.87 -3.72 5.45
N LEU A 32 10.10 -3.76 4.38
CA LEU A 32 9.81 -2.58 3.56
C LEU A 32 9.01 -1.52 4.32
N GLU A 33 8.17 -1.91 5.27
CA GLU A 33 7.48 -0.98 6.16
C GLU A 33 8.45 -0.20 7.02
N ILE A 34 9.45 -0.88 7.60
CA ILE A 34 10.51 -0.25 8.40
C ILE A 34 11.33 0.70 7.52
N VAL A 35 11.77 0.23 6.34
CA VAL A 35 12.54 1.03 5.40
C VAL A 35 11.79 2.29 5.00
N ALA A 36 10.50 2.18 4.65
CA ALA A 36 9.67 3.31 4.29
C ALA A 36 9.46 4.29 5.45
N ALA A 37 9.26 3.78 6.67
CA ALA A 37 9.10 4.62 7.86
C ALA A 37 10.38 5.41 8.17
N VAL A 38 11.55 4.76 8.14
CA VAL A 38 12.85 5.40 8.38
C VAL A 38 13.18 6.41 7.29
N ALA A 39 12.94 6.07 6.01
CA ALA A 39 13.18 6.99 4.89
C ALA A 39 12.27 8.23 4.91
N SER A 40 11.07 8.11 5.48
CA SER A 40 10.09 9.21 5.61
C SER A 40 10.33 10.09 6.85
N ASP A 41 11.25 9.72 7.74
CA ASP A 41 11.62 10.55 8.89
C ASP A 41 12.35 11.80 8.40
N ALA A 42 11.94 12.98 8.90
CA ALA A 42 12.48 14.27 8.44
C ALA A 42 13.99 14.39 8.67
N ARG A 43 14.49 13.92 9.82
CA ARG A 43 15.92 13.99 10.16
C ARG A 43 16.73 13.03 9.30
N MET A 44 16.18 11.84 9.04
CA MET A 44 16.83 10.87 8.16
C MET A 44 16.87 11.38 6.72
N SER A 45 15.78 11.93 6.21
CA SER A 45 15.70 12.53 4.87
C SER A 45 16.70 13.67 4.71
N GLU A 46 16.83 14.55 5.71
CA GLU A 46 17.83 15.63 5.71
C GLU A 46 19.27 15.09 5.71
N ALA A 47 19.55 14.07 6.52
CA ALA A 47 20.87 13.43 6.56
C ALA A 47 21.24 12.77 5.23
N LEU A 48 20.28 12.04 4.60
CA LEU A 48 20.49 11.38 3.31
C LEU A 48 20.66 12.39 2.15
N ALA A 49 20.02 13.55 2.22
CA ALA A 49 20.19 14.62 1.25
C ALA A 49 21.52 15.41 1.42
N SER A 50 22.23 15.20 2.54
CA SER A 50 23.47 15.93 2.81
C SER A 50 24.59 15.51 1.85
N PRO A 51 25.23 16.46 1.13
CA PRO A 51 26.37 16.16 0.26
C PRO A 51 27.67 15.91 1.06
N LYS A 52 27.64 16.10 2.38
CA LYS A 52 28.79 15.89 3.25
C LYS A 52 28.98 14.43 3.65
N LEU A 53 27.94 13.61 3.51
CA LEU A 53 27.96 12.18 3.83
C LEU A 53 28.16 11.38 2.55
N GLY A 54 29.13 10.47 2.56
CA GLY A 54 29.32 9.48 1.51
C GLY A 54 28.26 8.36 1.61
N ASP A 55 28.09 7.60 0.51
CA ASP A 55 27.06 6.55 0.46
C ASP A 55 27.24 5.49 1.55
N ALA A 56 28.47 5.12 1.88
CA ALA A 56 28.77 4.19 2.97
C ALA A 56 28.38 4.74 4.36
N GLU A 57 28.52 6.04 4.57
CA GLU A 57 28.12 6.69 5.83
C GLU A 57 26.60 6.79 5.92
N LYS A 58 25.92 7.12 4.81
CA LYS A 58 24.46 7.13 4.70
C LYS A 58 23.90 5.72 4.94
N GLU A 59 24.48 4.69 4.33
CA GLU A 59 24.10 3.30 4.55
C GLU A 59 24.23 2.91 6.02
N SER A 60 25.40 3.17 6.61
CA SER A 60 25.67 2.85 8.02
C SER A 60 24.68 3.53 8.96
N LEU A 61 24.41 4.83 8.73
CA LEU A 61 23.44 5.60 9.50
C LEU A 61 22.03 5.00 9.37
N PHE A 62 21.58 4.74 8.14
CA PHE A 62 20.25 4.18 7.87
C PHE A 62 20.07 2.81 8.54
N LEU A 63 21.04 1.90 8.35
CA LEU A 63 21.01 0.56 8.91
C LEU A 63 21.08 0.57 10.45
N SER A 64 21.79 1.53 11.06
CA SER A 64 21.85 1.65 12.52
C SER A 64 20.47 1.96 13.13
N VAL A 65 19.63 2.74 12.44
CA VAL A 65 18.25 3.04 12.87
C VAL A 65 17.32 1.86 12.63
N CYS A 66 17.50 1.11 11.53
CA CYS A 66 16.73 -0.10 11.27
C CYS A 66 17.06 -1.24 12.25
N GLY A 67 18.29 -1.29 12.79
CA GLY A 67 18.76 -2.34 13.68
C GLY A 67 18.78 -3.72 13.03
N ASP A 68 18.48 -4.75 13.83
CA ASP A 68 18.47 -6.15 13.37
C ASP A 68 17.15 -6.61 12.74
N ARG A 69 16.28 -5.67 12.39
CA ARG A 69 14.97 -5.96 11.79
C ARG A 69 15.03 -6.21 10.28
N LEU A 70 16.18 -5.98 9.65
CA LEU A 70 16.43 -6.25 8.24
C LEU A 70 17.34 -7.46 8.09
N ASP A 71 16.97 -8.39 7.22
CA ASP A 71 17.84 -9.51 6.83
C ASP A 71 18.97 -9.05 5.88
N ALA A 72 19.85 -9.97 5.49
CA ALA A 72 20.99 -9.65 4.62
C ALA A 72 20.56 -9.14 3.23
N ASP A 73 19.47 -9.66 2.70
CA ASP A 73 18.97 -9.26 1.38
C ASP A 73 18.34 -7.87 1.43
N ALA A 74 17.54 -7.60 2.47
CA ALA A 74 16.94 -6.27 2.67
C ALA A 74 18.00 -5.20 2.94
N ARG A 75 19.08 -5.54 3.65
CA ARG A 75 20.24 -4.65 3.82
C ARG A 75 20.92 -4.35 2.48
N SER A 76 21.13 -5.37 1.66
CA SER A 76 21.68 -5.20 0.31
C SER A 76 20.76 -4.36 -0.59
N PHE A 77 19.46 -4.56 -0.47
CA PHE A 77 18.46 -3.77 -1.18
C PHE A 77 18.49 -2.29 -0.77
N VAL A 78 18.58 -1.99 0.53
CA VAL A 78 18.74 -0.61 1.05
C VAL A 78 20.01 0.03 0.51
N ARG A 79 21.14 -0.72 0.46
CA ARG A 79 22.39 -0.23 -0.13
C ARG A 79 22.18 0.21 -1.58
N VAL A 80 21.57 -0.63 -2.41
CA VAL A 80 21.28 -0.31 -3.82
C VAL A 80 20.39 0.94 -3.95
N LEU A 81 19.41 1.12 -3.05
CA LEU A 81 18.56 2.30 -3.05
C LEU A 81 19.33 3.59 -2.69
N ILE A 82 20.30 3.51 -1.78
CA ILE A 82 21.15 4.65 -1.39
C ILE A 82 22.12 4.99 -2.52
N GLU A 83 22.84 4.01 -3.05
CA GLU A 83 23.80 4.19 -4.16
C GLU A 83 23.14 4.76 -5.42
N SER A 84 21.88 4.42 -5.67
CA SER A 84 21.11 4.94 -6.80
C SER A 84 20.39 6.25 -6.51
N ASP A 85 20.50 6.80 -5.30
CA ASP A 85 19.75 7.99 -4.82
C ASP A 85 18.22 7.81 -4.96
N ARG A 86 17.73 6.61 -4.61
CA ARG A 86 16.32 6.21 -4.73
C ARG A 86 15.66 5.83 -3.39
N ILE A 87 16.37 5.99 -2.29
CA ILE A 87 15.82 5.69 -0.95
C ILE A 87 14.59 6.56 -0.63
N GLY A 88 14.52 7.78 -1.18
CA GLY A 88 13.37 8.67 -1.00
C GLY A 88 12.05 8.16 -1.58
N VAL A 89 12.08 7.17 -2.49
CA VAL A 89 10.86 6.54 -3.05
C VAL A 89 10.50 5.21 -2.35
N ALA A 90 11.07 4.95 -1.17
CA ALA A 90 10.83 3.71 -0.41
C ALA A 90 9.36 3.50 -0.07
N ARG A 91 8.60 4.57 0.15
CA ARG A 91 7.16 4.51 0.41
C ARG A 91 6.40 3.98 -0.82
N GLU A 92 6.68 4.52 -1.99
CA GLU A 92 6.08 4.10 -3.26
C GLU A 92 6.48 2.67 -3.61
N ILE A 93 7.74 2.28 -3.32
CA ILE A 93 8.20 0.89 -3.48
C ILE A 93 7.35 -0.05 -2.62
N ARG A 94 7.14 0.28 -1.34
CA ARG A 94 6.29 -0.50 -0.44
C ARG A 94 4.85 -0.61 -0.97
N GLU A 95 4.24 0.49 -1.42
CA GLU A 95 2.88 0.49 -1.92
C GLU A 95 2.71 -0.43 -3.15
N ILE A 96 3.66 -0.38 -4.09
CA ILE A 96 3.67 -1.25 -5.29
C ILE A 96 3.92 -2.70 -4.91
N TYR A 97 4.85 -2.96 -3.99
CA TYR A 97 5.14 -4.29 -3.46
C TYR A 97 3.89 -4.94 -2.84
N GLU A 98 3.20 -4.20 -1.94
CA GLU A 98 1.99 -4.69 -1.29
C GLU A 98 0.87 -4.98 -2.29
N LYS A 99 0.71 -4.14 -3.32
CA LYS A 99 -0.24 -4.42 -4.40
C LYS A 99 0.08 -5.74 -5.09
N ARG A 100 1.34 -5.95 -5.48
CA ARG A 100 1.78 -7.20 -6.13
C ARG A 100 1.65 -8.43 -5.23
N ARG A 101 1.98 -8.29 -3.95
CA ARG A 101 1.80 -9.37 -2.98
C ARG A 101 0.34 -9.78 -2.87
N ASN A 102 -0.56 -8.82 -2.70
CA ASN A 102 -1.99 -9.10 -2.62
C ASN A 102 -2.52 -9.76 -3.91
N ASP A 103 -2.06 -9.31 -5.08
CA ASP A 103 -2.42 -9.92 -6.36
C ASP A 103 -1.91 -11.36 -6.47
N ALA A 104 -0.71 -11.64 -5.97
CA ALA A 104 -0.10 -12.98 -5.99
C ALA A 104 -0.72 -13.93 -4.95
N GLU A 105 -1.03 -13.43 -3.75
CA GLU A 105 -1.71 -14.20 -2.70
C GLU A 105 -3.21 -14.37 -2.99
N GLY A 106 -3.72 -13.72 -4.03
CA GLY A 106 -5.13 -13.77 -4.39
C GLY A 106 -6.04 -13.08 -3.37
N VAL A 107 -5.49 -12.16 -2.56
CA VAL A 107 -6.23 -11.37 -1.57
C VAL A 107 -6.60 -10.02 -2.16
N ALA A 108 -7.89 -9.71 -2.21
CA ALA A 108 -8.38 -8.39 -2.59
C ALA A 108 -8.66 -7.55 -1.34
N ARG A 109 -8.08 -6.35 -1.24
CA ARG A 109 -8.44 -5.41 -0.17
C ARG A 109 -9.66 -4.62 -0.59
N ALA A 110 -10.71 -4.66 0.23
CA ALA A 110 -11.93 -3.90 0.07
C ALA A 110 -12.01 -2.81 1.13
N MET A 111 -12.22 -1.56 0.71
CA MET A 111 -12.64 -0.49 1.59
C MET A 111 -14.16 -0.33 1.48
N ILE A 112 -14.85 -0.50 2.59
CA ILE A 112 -16.31 -0.34 2.70
C ILE A 112 -16.59 0.95 3.44
N GLU A 113 -17.08 1.95 2.76
CA GLU A 113 -17.62 3.17 3.37
C GLU A 113 -19.14 2.99 3.55
N SER A 114 -19.63 3.12 4.76
CA SER A 114 -21.06 3.02 5.08
C SER A 114 -21.54 4.26 5.80
N ALA A 115 -22.77 4.68 5.54
CA ALA A 115 -23.41 5.81 6.24
C ALA A 115 -23.61 5.54 7.74
N LEU A 116 -23.78 4.28 8.12
CA LEU A 116 -24.01 3.82 9.49
C LEU A 116 -22.99 2.74 9.88
N PRO A 117 -22.75 2.53 11.17
CA PRO A 117 -21.93 1.40 11.63
C PRO A 117 -22.47 0.07 11.09
N VAL A 118 -21.59 -0.74 10.50
CA VAL A 118 -21.92 -2.06 9.93
C VAL A 118 -21.78 -3.11 11.02
N SER A 119 -22.79 -3.99 11.18
CA SER A 119 -22.68 -5.11 12.11
C SER A 119 -21.70 -6.16 11.60
N ASP A 120 -21.12 -6.96 12.52
CA ASP A 120 -20.21 -8.06 12.13
C ASP A 120 -20.90 -9.10 11.24
N ALA A 121 -22.20 -9.30 11.37
CA ALA A 121 -22.99 -10.21 10.55
C ALA A 121 -23.11 -9.67 9.10
N ASP A 122 -23.43 -8.39 8.96
CA ASP A 122 -23.53 -7.73 7.66
C ASP A 122 -22.17 -7.66 6.96
N LEU A 123 -21.10 -7.35 7.72
CA LEU A 123 -19.75 -7.35 7.20
C LEU A 123 -19.35 -8.71 6.63
N LYS A 124 -19.62 -9.81 7.35
CA LYS A 124 -19.38 -11.16 6.87
C LYS A 124 -20.16 -11.48 5.59
N GLY A 125 -21.44 -11.07 5.53
CA GLY A 125 -22.28 -11.21 4.34
C GLY A 125 -21.70 -10.47 3.13
N LEU A 126 -21.28 -9.21 3.31
CA LEU A 126 -20.63 -8.39 2.28
C LEU A 126 -19.32 -9.00 1.80
N VAL A 127 -18.44 -9.42 2.72
CA VAL A 127 -17.17 -10.09 2.37
C VAL A 127 -17.43 -11.34 1.53
N THR A 128 -18.35 -12.21 1.94
CA THR A 128 -18.70 -13.42 1.19
C THR A 128 -19.23 -13.10 -0.22
N ALA A 129 -20.05 -12.07 -0.35
CA ALA A 129 -20.56 -11.64 -1.66
C ALA A 129 -19.45 -11.09 -2.56
N LEU A 130 -18.52 -10.30 -1.98
CA LEU A 130 -17.34 -9.79 -2.69
C LEU A 130 -16.40 -10.91 -3.11
N GLU A 131 -16.13 -11.89 -2.25
CA GLU A 131 -15.29 -13.05 -2.57
C GLU A 131 -15.87 -13.86 -3.75
N ARG A 132 -17.19 -14.07 -3.77
CA ARG A 132 -17.86 -14.71 -4.90
C ARG A 132 -17.72 -13.90 -6.20
N ARG A 133 -17.86 -12.59 -6.12
CA ARG A 133 -17.80 -11.69 -7.29
C ARG A 133 -16.40 -11.58 -7.87
N PHE A 134 -15.39 -11.51 -7.03
CA PHE A 134 -13.99 -11.30 -7.43
C PHE A 134 -13.19 -12.60 -7.55
N GLY A 135 -13.72 -13.73 -7.07
CA GLY A 135 -13.04 -15.05 -7.10
C GLY A 135 -11.78 -15.11 -6.24
N ARG A 136 -11.66 -14.22 -5.26
CA ARG A 136 -10.48 -14.05 -4.39
C ARG A 136 -10.91 -13.86 -2.95
N LYS A 137 -10.02 -14.18 -2.00
CA LYS A 137 -10.22 -13.78 -0.60
C LYS A 137 -10.28 -12.25 -0.50
N VAL A 138 -11.19 -11.74 0.35
CA VAL A 138 -11.38 -10.30 0.53
C VAL A 138 -11.10 -9.92 1.98
N GLU A 139 -10.12 -9.04 2.17
CA GLU A 139 -9.90 -8.35 3.44
C GLU A 139 -10.64 -7.01 3.39
N ALA A 140 -11.68 -6.86 4.22
CA ALA A 140 -12.49 -5.66 4.26
C ALA A 140 -12.11 -4.75 5.43
N THR A 141 -11.91 -3.46 5.12
CA THR A 141 -11.81 -2.39 6.12
C THR A 141 -13.07 -1.54 6.04
N VAL A 142 -13.73 -1.32 7.18
CA VAL A 142 -14.96 -0.52 7.25
C VAL A 142 -14.64 0.87 7.76
N ARG A 143 -15.21 1.88 7.10
CA ARG A 143 -15.18 3.29 7.52
C ARG A 143 -16.59 3.83 7.53
N VAL A 144 -16.97 4.51 8.60
CA VAL A 144 -18.25 5.22 8.67
C VAL A 144 -18.08 6.58 7.99
N ASN A 145 -18.93 6.85 7.01
CA ASN A 145 -18.98 8.11 6.25
C ASN A 145 -20.43 8.60 6.18
N PRO A 146 -20.84 9.53 7.07
CA PRO A 146 -22.20 10.05 7.11
C PRO A 146 -22.63 10.78 5.82
N ASP A 147 -21.68 11.29 5.03
CA ASP A 147 -21.98 12.04 3.80
C ASP A 147 -22.66 11.17 2.73
N LEU A 148 -22.59 9.85 2.86
CA LEU A 148 -23.30 8.92 1.96
C LEU A 148 -24.82 8.93 2.14
N ILE A 149 -25.33 9.54 3.26
CA ILE A 149 -26.76 9.64 3.61
C ILE A 149 -27.37 8.26 3.94
N GLY A 150 -27.03 7.23 3.17
CA GLY A 150 -27.48 5.85 3.32
C GLY A 150 -26.78 4.91 2.35
N GLY A 151 -26.86 3.61 2.60
CA GLY A 151 -26.19 2.58 1.80
C GLY A 151 -24.68 2.50 2.05
N ALA A 152 -23.94 1.96 1.08
CA ALA A 152 -22.51 1.77 1.16
C ALA A 152 -21.81 2.00 -0.18
N ARG A 153 -20.55 2.44 -0.12
CA ARG A 153 -19.62 2.48 -1.23
C ARG A 153 -18.49 1.49 -0.95
N ILE A 154 -18.21 0.63 -1.89
CA ILE A 154 -17.20 -0.41 -1.76
C ILE A 154 -16.14 -0.20 -2.83
N THR A 155 -14.89 -0.04 -2.42
CA THR A 155 -13.75 0.09 -3.32
C THR A 155 -12.87 -1.17 -3.19
N VAL A 156 -12.67 -1.87 -4.32
CA VAL A 156 -11.81 -3.06 -4.38
C VAL A 156 -10.77 -2.83 -5.47
N GLY A 157 -9.54 -2.49 -5.06
CA GLY A 157 -8.50 -2.06 -6.00
C GLY A 157 -8.96 -0.84 -6.82
N ASP A 158 -9.04 -0.99 -8.13
CA ASP A 158 -9.47 0.08 -9.05
C ASP A 158 -10.99 0.04 -9.34
N THR A 159 -11.73 -0.90 -8.74
CA THR A 159 -13.18 -1.06 -8.95
C THR A 159 -13.95 -0.43 -7.81
N VAL A 160 -14.85 0.49 -8.13
CA VAL A 160 -15.77 1.13 -7.17
C VAL A 160 -17.17 0.61 -7.42
N ILE A 161 -17.84 0.11 -6.39
CA ILE A 161 -19.24 -0.28 -6.36
C ILE A 161 -19.95 0.70 -5.44
N ASP A 162 -20.72 1.61 -6.00
CA ASP A 162 -21.45 2.64 -5.26
C ASP A 162 -22.94 2.34 -5.22
N ASP A 163 -23.45 1.93 -4.07
CA ASP A 163 -24.88 1.74 -3.80
C ASP A 163 -25.38 2.72 -2.73
N SER A 164 -24.68 3.87 -2.59
CA SER A 164 -25.10 4.93 -1.68
C SER A 164 -26.28 5.73 -2.21
N VAL A 165 -27.05 6.30 -1.30
CA VAL A 165 -28.15 7.24 -1.64
C VAL A 165 -27.57 8.46 -2.33
N GLN A 166 -26.43 8.99 -1.86
CA GLN A 166 -25.73 10.11 -2.47
C GLN A 166 -25.35 9.82 -3.93
N GLY A 167 -24.77 8.64 -4.20
CA GLY A 167 -24.42 8.22 -5.56
C GLY A 167 -25.62 8.15 -6.48
N LYS A 168 -26.75 7.58 -6.00
CA LYS A 168 -28.01 7.51 -6.76
C LYS A 168 -28.59 8.89 -7.07
N LEU A 169 -28.59 9.80 -6.10
CA LEU A 169 -29.06 11.18 -6.29
C LEU A 169 -28.19 11.94 -7.29
N THR A 170 -26.87 11.78 -7.21
CA THR A 170 -25.94 12.41 -8.17
C THR A 170 -26.16 11.88 -9.59
N ALA A 171 -26.34 10.57 -9.75
CA ALA A 171 -26.62 9.97 -11.04
C ALA A 171 -27.95 10.48 -11.64
N MET A 172 -28.99 10.60 -10.82
CA MET A 172 -30.29 11.18 -11.27
C MET A 172 -30.15 12.65 -11.64
N ALA A 173 -29.43 13.46 -10.86
CA ALA A 173 -29.20 14.87 -11.18
C ALA A 173 -28.48 15.04 -12.54
N THR A 174 -27.47 14.21 -12.80
CA THR A 174 -26.73 14.22 -14.08
C THR A 174 -27.62 13.84 -15.26
N GLN A 175 -28.54 12.88 -15.10
CA GLN A 175 -29.50 12.51 -16.16
C GLN A 175 -30.54 13.57 -16.44
N LEU A 176 -30.88 14.39 -15.45
CA LEU A 176 -31.88 15.48 -15.63
C LEU A 176 -31.28 16.77 -16.22
N THR A 177 -29.94 16.89 -16.20
CA THR A 177 -29.20 18.06 -16.71
C THR A 177 -28.52 17.81 -18.06
N ALA A 178 -28.58 16.59 -18.57
CA ALA A 178 -28.10 16.20 -19.91
C ALA A 178 -29.21 16.19 -20.95
#